data_3895e98bea79bf214bb9ef647d01a89b
#
_entry.id   3895e98bea79bf214bb9ef647d01a89b
#
_cell.length_a   1.000
_cell.length_b   1.000
_cell.length_c   1.000
_cell.angle_alpha   90.00
_cell.angle_beta   90.00
_cell.angle_gamma   90.00
#
_symmetry.space_group_name_H-M   'P 1'
#
loop_
_entity.id
_entity.type
_entity.pdbx_description
1 polymer ?
#
loop_
_entity_poly.entity_id
_entity_poly.type
_entity_poly.pdbx_seq_one_letter_code
_entity_poly.pdbx_strand_id
1 'polypeptide(L)' 'MKNVYINGLRIYAPSSFEEIIDFVSIEPKILVAINAEKIYHATEITRSIVNNNIGYPDGIGAV' A
#
# COMPACT_ATOMS: atom_id res chain seq x y z
N MET A 1 6.23 9.65 -0.10
CA MET A 1 6.70 8.24 -0.10
C MET A 1 6.98 7.79 -1.52
N LYS A 2 8.02 7.01 -1.69
CA LYS A 2 8.27 6.34 -2.97
C LYS A 2 7.22 5.26 -3.19
N ASN A 3 6.93 4.96 -4.45
CA ASN A 3 6.02 3.88 -4.77
C ASN A 3 6.48 3.13 -6.01
N VAL A 4 5.98 1.92 -6.16
CA VAL A 4 6.19 1.09 -7.34
C VAL A 4 4.84 0.51 -7.75
N TYR A 5 4.72 0.13 -9.02
CA TYR A 5 3.54 -0.56 -9.52
C TYR A 5 3.90 -2.00 -9.85
N ILE A 6 3.17 -2.94 -9.27
CA ILE A 6 3.33 -4.37 -9.55
C ILE A 6 1.93 -4.92 -9.89
N ASN A 7 1.80 -5.48 -11.07
CA ASN A 7 0.52 -5.97 -11.59
C ASN A 7 -0.60 -4.93 -11.46
N GLY A 8 -0.27 -3.65 -11.72
CA GLY A 8 -1.23 -2.56 -11.66
C GLY A 8 -1.55 -2.05 -10.26
N LEU A 9 -0.98 -2.63 -9.21
CA LEU A 9 -1.15 -2.16 -7.83
C LEU A 9 -0.05 -1.16 -7.48
N ARG A 10 -0.44 0.01 -7.01
CA ARG A 10 0.51 0.99 -6.51
C ARG A 10 0.87 0.65 -5.06
N ILE A 11 2.12 0.32 -4.84
CA ILE A 11 2.62 -0.08 -3.53
C ILE A 11 3.61 0.97 -3.06
N TYR A 12 3.32 1.61 -1.94
CA TYR A 12 4.22 2.56 -1.32
C TYR A 12 5.34 1.84 -0.60
N ALA A 13 6.54 2.38 -0.70
CA ALA A 13 7.73 1.84 -0.05
C ALA A 13 8.26 2.86 0.97
N PRO A 14 7.59 2.98 2.14
CA PRO A 14 8.02 3.92 3.17
C PRO A 14 9.32 3.45 3.83
N SER A 15 10.11 4.40 4.33
CA SER A 15 11.32 4.07 5.07
C SER A 15 11.03 3.61 6.49
N SER A 16 9.82 3.91 7.01
CA SER A 16 9.38 3.46 8.32
C SER A 16 7.86 3.47 8.40
N PHE A 17 7.31 2.81 9.40
CA PHE A 17 5.86 2.82 9.63
C PHE A 17 5.38 4.22 10.01
N GLU A 18 6.21 5.02 10.68
CA GLU A 18 5.88 6.39 11.04
C GLU A 18 5.62 7.26 9.82
N GLU A 19 6.32 7.01 8.72
CA GLU A 19 6.09 7.75 7.47
C GLU A 19 4.68 7.53 6.95
N ILE A 20 4.15 6.32 7.08
CA ILE A 20 2.76 6.01 6.71
C ILE A 20 1.80 6.77 7.62
N ILE A 21 2.05 6.76 8.92
CA ILE A 21 1.20 7.45 9.90
C ILE A 21 1.15 8.95 9.60
N ASP A 22 2.30 9.55 9.32
CA ASP A 22 2.37 10.97 9.00
C ASP A 22 1.58 11.27 7.72
N PHE A 23 1.67 10.40 6.73
CA PHE A 23 0.96 10.59 5.47
C PHE A 23 -0.56 10.55 5.68
N VAL A 24 -1.08 9.58 6.42
CA VAL A 24 -2.54 9.47 6.64
C VAL A 24 -3.07 10.53 7.59
N SER A 25 -2.24 11.16 8.40
CA SER A 25 -2.69 12.27 9.24
C SER A 25 -2.96 13.53 8.44
N ILE A 26 -2.33 13.67 7.27
CA ILE A 26 -2.56 14.80 6.36
C ILE A 26 -3.74 14.49 5.45
N GLU A 27 -3.80 13.30 4.90
CA GLU A 27 -4.87 12.87 3.99
C GLU A 27 -5.35 11.48 4.42
N PRO A 28 -6.46 11.40 5.17
CA PRO A 28 -6.95 10.11 5.66
C PRO A 28 -7.25 9.13 4.54
N LYS A 29 -6.66 7.95 4.62
CA LYS A 29 -6.80 6.87 3.66
C LYS A 29 -6.86 5.54 4.39
N ILE A 30 -7.41 4.52 3.72
CA ILE A 30 -7.38 3.17 4.22
C ILE A 30 -5.99 2.58 3.98
N LEU A 31 -5.43 1.91 4.98
CA LEU A 31 -4.16 1.21 4.84
C LEU A 31 -4.44 -0.22 4.40
N VAL A 32 -3.81 -0.62 3.30
CA VAL A 32 -4.00 -1.96 2.74
C VAL A 32 -2.66 -2.68 2.69
N ALA A 33 -2.51 -3.73 3.48
CA ALA A 33 -1.31 -4.55 3.46
C ALA A 33 -1.29 -5.39 2.18
N ILE A 34 -0.19 -5.33 1.45
CA ILE A 34 -0.04 -6.01 0.18
C ILE A 34 0.99 -7.13 0.33
N ASN A 35 0.60 -8.35 0.00
CA ASN A 35 1.48 -9.51 -0.07
C ASN A 35 1.49 -10.09 -1.50
N ALA A 36 2.32 -11.08 -1.73
CA ALA A 36 2.46 -11.69 -3.05
C ALA A 36 1.14 -12.26 -3.57
N GLU A 37 0.32 -12.80 -2.69
CA GLU A 37 -0.98 -13.37 -3.07
C GLU A 37 -1.94 -12.31 -3.58
N LYS A 38 -2.01 -11.15 -2.90
CA LYS A 38 -2.83 -10.02 -3.37
C LYS A 38 -2.37 -9.51 -4.73
N ILE A 39 -1.06 -9.48 -4.95
CA ILE A 39 -0.51 -9.07 -6.24
C ILE A 39 -0.92 -10.05 -7.32
N TYR A 40 -0.76 -11.33 -7.05
CA TYR A 40 -1.05 -12.39 -8.02
C TYR A 40 -2.54 -12.44 -8.39
N HIS A 41 -3.42 -12.25 -7.43
CA HIS A 41 -4.87 -12.34 -7.62
C HIS A 41 -5.53 -10.97 -7.79
N ALA A 42 -4.78 -9.92 -8.14
CA ALA A 42 -5.34 -8.58 -8.28
C ALA A 42 -6.39 -8.52 -9.40
N THR A 43 -7.51 -7.91 -9.08
CA THR A 43 -8.60 -7.63 -10.04
C THR A 43 -8.69 -6.13 -10.25
N GLU A 44 -9.51 -5.69 -11.21
CA GLU A 44 -9.76 -4.25 -11.41
C GLU A 44 -10.34 -3.59 -10.15
N ILE A 45 -11.22 -4.31 -9.44
CA ILE A 45 -11.82 -3.80 -8.21
C ILE A 45 -10.74 -3.64 -7.14
N THR A 46 -9.90 -4.64 -6.94
CA THR A 46 -8.81 -4.59 -5.97
C THR A 46 -7.83 -3.48 -6.31
N ARG A 47 -7.45 -3.35 -7.58
CA ARG A 47 -6.55 -2.28 -8.03
C ARG A 47 -7.13 -0.91 -7.75
N SER A 48 -8.43 -0.73 -8.02
CA SER A 48 -9.10 0.54 -7.75
C SER A 48 -9.07 0.88 -6.26
N ILE A 49 -9.37 -0.07 -5.40
CA ILE A 49 -9.36 0.14 -3.95
C ILE A 49 -7.96 0.49 -3.46
N VAL A 50 -6.96 -0.29 -3.84
CA VAL A 50 -5.58 -0.06 -3.41
C VAL A 50 -5.05 1.26 -3.94
N ASN A 51 -5.30 1.57 -5.22
CA ASN A 51 -4.75 2.76 -5.86
C ASN A 51 -5.42 4.06 -5.41
N ASN A 52 -6.61 3.98 -4.85
CA ASN A 52 -7.28 5.12 -4.23
C ASN A 52 -6.96 5.27 -2.74
N ASN A 53 -6.20 4.34 -2.18
CA ASN A 53 -5.82 4.34 -0.78
C ASN A 53 -4.31 4.16 -0.66
N ILE A 54 -3.85 3.54 0.41
CA ILE A 54 -2.42 3.32 0.64
C ILE A 54 -2.13 1.83 0.70
N GLY A 55 -1.55 1.30 -0.39
CA GLY A 55 -1.01 -0.05 -0.40
C GLY A 55 0.43 -0.02 0.13
N TYR A 56 0.77 -0.89 1.04
CA TYR A 56 2.11 -0.97 1.62
C TYR A 56 2.52 -2.45 1.75
N PRO A 57 3.83 -2.74 1.76
CA PRO A 57 4.27 -4.12 1.88
C PRO A 57 3.83 -4.75 3.19
N ASP A 58 3.27 -5.96 3.10
CA ASP A 58 2.92 -6.72 4.29
C ASP A 58 4.19 -7.01 5.09
N GLY A 59 4.10 -6.85 6.41
CA GLY A 59 5.23 -7.06 7.29
C GLY A 59 6.04 -5.82 7.63
N ILE A 60 5.77 -4.67 7.00
CA ILE A 60 6.43 -3.44 7.44
C ILE A 60 5.99 -3.14 8.88
N GLY A 61 6.92 -2.84 9.74
CA GLY A 61 6.63 -2.65 11.16
C GLY A 61 6.55 -3.93 11.98
N ALA A 62 6.78 -5.08 11.36
CA ALA A 62 6.75 -6.38 12.02
C ALA A 62 8.12 -6.81 12.56
N VAL A 63 8.93 -5.88 12.93
CA VAL A 63 10.32 -6.15 13.38
C VAL A 63 10.37 -6.17 14.90
#